data_eb0c6386139fa1e7294de0615d6bf19f
#
_entry.id   eb0c6386139fa1e7294de0615d6bf19f
#
_cell.length_a   1.000
_cell.length_b   1.000
_cell.length_c   1.000
_cell.angle_alpha   90.00
_cell.angle_beta   90.00
_cell.angle_gamma   90.00
#
_symmetry.space_group_name_H-M   'P 1'
#
loop_
_entity.id
_entity.type
_entity.pdbx_description
1 polymer ?
#
loop_
_entity_poly.entity_id
_entity_poly.type
_entity_poly.pdbx_seq_one_letter_code
_entity_poly.pdbx_strand_id
1 'polypeptide(L)'
;MQLMKTILALSGIALSSTLLANTDSAQMRHLENRVTALEQRKGASGVINPSGRPQVRDGSNLFLTGDLLLWQAHEDGIPLFIDNVDAGSVSNLENGHVQSLDWSWDWGFRFGAGYNTDHDGWDLHLNWMRIYGRAHQHEHTDSSSAYWPTLAAPSVIAQTAGNTPYDSAHARWKLELNQLDLELGREFFVSKWLTLRPHFGVRTDWIRQKLHVDYGRPSTSPQSLYHMKEKSYFWGVGLAAGIDTQWGIGEGFSVYGNAAFATLYGFQRETRDDILNDTEEPIDLKQSDRISRFIGDLQCGLRWDKMWDQDRFHIGLQVGWEHHLYFNQNQFPRFVDDVAVGTMVANQGDLTFQGWTFSARFDF
;
A
#
# COMPACT_ATOMS: atom_id res chain seq x y z
N MET A 1 -2.73 39.98 26.48
CA MET A 1 -2.39 38.53 26.50
C MET A 1 -2.01 37.95 25.14
N GLN A 2 -2.21 38.66 24.03
CA GLN A 2 -1.79 38.25 22.67
C GLN A 2 -0.36 38.67 22.30
N LEU A 3 0.17 39.76 22.84
CA LEU A 3 1.53 40.22 22.52
C LEU A 3 2.65 39.35 23.15
N MET A 4 2.38 38.62 24.22
CA MET A 4 3.38 37.80 24.92
C MET A 4 3.58 36.42 24.24
N LYS A 5 2.62 35.96 23.46
CA LYS A 5 2.75 34.69 22.66
C LYS A 5 3.56 34.85 21.38
N THR A 6 3.62 36.05 20.83
CA THR A 6 4.38 36.34 19.60
C THR A 6 5.88 36.51 19.86
N ILE A 7 6.26 36.94 21.09
CA ILE A 7 7.67 37.11 21.46
C ILE A 7 8.33 35.77 21.78
N LEU A 8 7.60 34.76 22.30
CA LEU A 8 8.14 33.42 22.56
C LEU A 8 8.34 32.62 21.27
N ALA A 9 7.58 32.89 20.21
CA ALA A 9 7.75 32.20 18.93
C ALA A 9 8.95 32.73 18.12
N LEU A 10 9.29 34.03 18.27
CA LEU A 10 10.44 34.61 17.60
C LEU A 10 11.78 34.31 18.30
N SER A 11 11.79 34.06 19.58
CA SER A 11 13.02 33.70 20.33
C SER A 11 13.43 32.23 20.09
N GLY A 12 12.50 31.34 19.76
CA GLY A 12 12.77 29.94 19.40
C GLY A 12 13.46 29.80 18.02
N ILE A 13 13.15 30.71 17.10
CA ILE A 13 13.73 30.68 15.74
C ILE A 13 15.15 31.26 15.71
N ALA A 14 15.49 32.20 16.59
CA ALA A 14 16.81 32.80 16.63
C ALA A 14 17.86 31.91 17.32
N LEU A 15 17.47 31.01 18.23
CA LEU A 15 18.40 30.06 18.86
C LEU A 15 18.69 28.83 17.98
N SER A 16 17.79 28.49 17.06
CA SER A 16 18.00 27.39 16.10
C SER A 16 18.97 27.75 14.96
N SER A 17 19.05 29.03 14.59
CA SER A 17 19.89 29.48 13.49
C SER A 17 21.40 29.57 13.84
N THR A 18 21.79 29.69 15.10
CA THR A 18 23.19 29.75 15.51
C THR A 18 23.80 28.37 15.78
N LEU A 19 23.01 27.36 16.11
CA LEU A 19 23.46 25.97 16.21
C LEU A 19 23.62 25.30 14.84
N LEU A 20 22.85 25.70 13.83
CA LEU A 20 22.94 25.19 12.47
C LEU A 20 24.22 25.65 11.72
N ALA A 21 24.77 26.80 12.05
CA ALA A 21 25.92 27.37 11.32
C ALA A 21 27.27 26.69 11.63
N ASN A 22 27.44 26.02 12.77
CA ASN A 22 28.69 25.44 13.17
C ASN A 22 28.91 23.98 12.74
N THR A 23 27.84 23.23 12.55
CA THR A 23 27.88 21.86 12.01
C THR A 23 28.00 21.83 10.49
N ASP A 24 27.45 22.84 9.83
CA ASP A 24 27.56 23.01 8.36
C ASP A 24 29.00 23.09 7.88
N SER A 25 29.89 23.67 8.66
CA SER A 25 31.32 23.83 8.29
C SER A 25 32.11 22.53 8.41
N ALA A 26 31.73 21.58 9.25
CA ALA A 26 32.43 20.30 9.39
C ALA A 26 31.93 19.31 8.31
N GLN A 27 30.64 19.29 8.03
CA GLN A 27 30.03 18.50 6.93
C GLN A 27 30.47 19.04 5.56
N MET A 28 30.50 20.36 5.39
CA MET A 28 31.04 21.02 4.19
C MET A 28 32.49 20.60 3.92
N ARG A 29 33.38 20.67 4.93
CA ARG A 29 34.77 20.21 4.80
C ARG A 29 34.89 18.72 4.53
N HIS A 30 34.01 17.89 5.10
CA HIS A 30 33.99 16.47 4.81
C HIS A 30 33.57 16.20 3.36
N LEU A 31 32.55 16.90 2.87
CA LEU A 31 32.10 16.83 1.46
C LEU A 31 33.17 17.39 0.51
N GLU A 32 33.81 18.52 0.82
CA GLU A 32 34.91 19.09 0.05
C GLU A 32 36.11 18.15 -0.01
N ASN A 33 36.45 17.51 1.10
CA ASN A 33 37.54 16.51 1.13
C ASN A 33 37.21 15.27 0.30
N ARG A 34 35.93 14.83 0.31
CA ARG A 34 35.45 13.70 -0.52
C ARG A 34 35.45 14.07 -2.01
N VAL A 35 34.98 15.27 -2.34
CA VAL A 35 35.00 15.79 -3.72
C VAL A 35 36.44 15.91 -4.20
N THR A 36 37.33 16.47 -3.40
CA THR A 36 38.76 16.60 -3.74
C THR A 36 39.42 15.24 -3.88
N ALA A 37 39.08 14.26 -3.03
CA ALA A 37 39.61 12.89 -3.15
C ALA A 37 39.10 12.16 -4.39
N LEU A 38 37.84 12.44 -4.82
CA LEU A 38 37.28 11.93 -6.06
C LEU A 38 37.87 12.60 -7.30
N GLU A 39 38.13 13.91 -7.24
CA GLU A 39 38.79 14.65 -8.30
C GLU A 39 40.30 14.26 -8.45
N GLN A 40 40.96 13.89 -7.37
CA GLN A 40 42.35 13.40 -7.37
C GLN A 40 42.47 11.93 -7.85
N ARG A 41 41.42 11.16 -7.89
CA ARG A 41 41.39 9.84 -8.55
C ARG A 41 41.41 10.02 -10.07
N LYS A 42 42.50 10.52 -10.61
CA LYS A 42 42.80 10.54 -12.04
C LYS A 42 42.89 9.10 -12.57
N GLY A 43 41.79 8.53 -12.98
CA GLY A 43 41.76 7.19 -13.55
C GLY A 43 40.36 6.58 -13.71
N ALA A 44 39.36 7.06 -13.01
CA ALA A 44 37.99 6.64 -13.22
C ALA A 44 37.38 7.49 -14.37
N SER A 45 37.71 7.16 -15.59
CA SER A 45 37.07 7.74 -16.76
C SER A 45 35.60 7.29 -16.74
N GLY A 46 34.65 8.23 -16.57
CA GLY A 46 33.24 7.97 -16.80
C GLY A 46 32.27 8.41 -15.73
N VAL A 47 32.68 8.69 -14.50
CA VAL A 47 31.76 9.13 -13.45
C VAL A 47 31.49 10.63 -13.60
N ILE A 48 30.33 10.97 -14.14
CA ILE A 48 29.90 12.36 -14.31
C ILE A 48 29.44 12.93 -12.97
N ASN A 49 28.76 12.13 -12.13
CA ASN A 49 28.25 12.53 -10.81
C ASN A 49 28.81 11.63 -9.70
N PRO A 50 29.27 12.19 -8.58
CA PRO A 50 29.77 11.41 -7.46
C PRO A 50 28.65 10.57 -6.81
N SER A 51 29.03 9.38 -6.33
CA SER A 51 28.09 8.51 -5.60
C SER A 51 27.57 9.20 -4.34
N GLY A 52 26.25 9.20 -4.15
CA GLY A 52 25.55 9.74 -2.99
C GLY A 52 25.42 8.77 -1.82
N ARG A 53 25.66 7.48 -2.06
CA ARG A 53 25.49 6.43 -1.05
C ARG A 53 26.43 6.62 0.16
N PRO A 54 26.02 6.15 1.36
CA PRO A 54 26.90 6.08 2.50
C PRO A 54 28.16 5.26 2.17
N GLN A 55 29.34 5.80 2.46
CA GLN A 55 30.62 5.09 2.26
C GLN A 55 31.16 4.67 3.61
N VAL A 56 31.03 3.37 3.89
CA VAL A 56 31.56 2.75 5.10
C VAL A 56 33.06 2.48 4.90
N ARG A 57 33.89 2.81 5.91
CA ARG A 57 35.31 2.57 5.91
C ARG A 57 35.59 1.11 6.27
N ASP A 58 36.41 0.44 5.45
CA ASP A 58 36.78 -0.98 5.64
C ASP A 58 35.57 -1.94 5.75
N GLY A 59 34.43 -1.55 5.18
CA GLY A 59 33.18 -2.31 5.24
C GLY A 59 33.06 -3.40 4.18
N SER A 60 32.07 -4.25 4.36
CA SER A 60 31.75 -5.35 3.44
C SER A 60 30.95 -4.90 2.21
N ASN A 61 30.59 -3.62 2.11
CA ASN A 61 29.66 -3.07 1.11
C ASN A 61 28.23 -3.64 1.20
N LEU A 62 27.91 -4.34 2.28
CA LEU A 62 26.56 -4.85 2.54
C LEU A 62 25.74 -3.83 3.32
N PHE A 63 24.44 -3.85 3.08
CA PHE A 63 23.49 -3.14 3.91
C PHE A 63 22.21 -3.96 4.15
N LEU A 64 21.59 -3.74 5.28
CA LEU A 64 20.30 -4.33 5.67
C LEU A 64 19.27 -3.22 5.85
N THR A 65 18.03 -3.52 5.49
CA THR A 65 16.89 -2.64 5.72
C THR A 65 15.79 -3.39 6.46
N GLY A 66 15.07 -2.69 7.30
CA GLY A 66 13.90 -3.23 8.00
C GLY A 66 12.87 -2.16 8.22
N ASP A 67 11.64 -2.44 7.81
CA ASP A 67 10.52 -1.50 7.92
C ASP A 67 9.39 -2.11 8.73
N LEU A 68 8.79 -1.29 9.57
CA LEU A 68 7.50 -1.55 10.20
C LEU A 68 6.44 -0.73 9.47
N LEU A 69 5.40 -1.39 9.02
CA LEU A 69 4.31 -0.83 8.24
C LEU A 69 3.06 -0.77 9.12
N LEU A 70 2.42 0.39 9.17
CA LEU A 70 1.09 0.55 9.76
C LEU A 70 0.19 1.13 8.68
N TRP A 71 -0.44 0.25 7.90
CA TRP A 71 -1.20 0.62 6.73
C TRP A 71 -2.66 0.23 6.83
N GLN A 72 -3.48 0.94 6.10
CA GLN A 72 -4.86 0.60 5.82
C GLN A 72 -4.96 0.14 4.37
N ALA A 73 -5.49 -1.06 4.16
CA ALA A 73 -5.86 -1.54 2.84
C ALA A 73 -7.29 -1.10 2.52
N HIS A 74 -7.55 -0.69 1.30
CA HIS A 74 -8.87 -0.32 0.80
C HIS A 74 -9.07 -0.93 -0.58
N GLU A 75 -10.21 -1.58 -0.81
CA GLU A 75 -10.59 -2.15 -2.11
C GLU A 75 -11.86 -1.48 -2.61
N ASP A 76 -11.78 -0.87 -3.78
CA ASP A 76 -12.94 -0.26 -4.42
C ASP A 76 -13.87 -1.32 -5.03
N GLY A 77 -15.13 -0.94 -5.23
CA GLY A 77 -16.11 -1.78 -5.92
C GLY A 77 -16.76 -2.87 -5.08
N ILE A 78 -16.72 -2.76 -3.74
CA ILE A 78 -17.40 -3.68 -2.81
C ILE A 78 -18.51 -2.94 -2.04
N PRO A 79 -19.57 -2.48 -2.69
CA PRO A 79 -20.76 -1.99 -2.00
C PRO A 79 -21.50 -3.18 -1.39
N LEU A 80 -21.84 -3.12 -0.10
CA LEU A 80 -22.45 -4.24 0.61
C LEU A 80 -23.96 -4.26 0.52
N PHE A 81 -24.59 -3.13 0.81
CA PHE A 81 -26.04 -2.99 0.80
C PHE A 81 -26.43 -1.51 0.73
N ILE A 82 -27.70 -1.28 0.38
CA ILE A 82 -28.34 0.03 0.45
C ILE A 82 -29.23 0.04 1.70
N ASP A 83 -29.03 0.99 2.59
CA ASP A 83 -29.80 1.17 3.81
C ASP A 83 -30.93 2.20 3.65
N ASN A 84 -31.71 2.37 4.74
CA ASN A 84 -32.75 3.37 4.86
C ASN A 84 -33.86 3.25 3.78
N VAL A 85 -34.15 2.04 3.34
CA VAL A 85 -35.22 1.74 2.39
C VAL A 85 -36.50 1.40 3.17
N ASP A 86 -37.64 2.00 2.80
CA ASP A 86 -38.93 1.62 3.37
C ASP A 86 -39.19 0.15 3.13
N ALA A 87 -39.37 -0.64 4.18
CA ALA A 87 -39.57 -2.08 4.15
C ALA A 87 -40.76 -2.57 3.31
N GLY A 88 -41.59 -1.69 2.81
CA GLY A 88 -42.77 -1.98 2.02
C GLY A 88 -42.77 -1.48 0.58
N SER A 89 -41.75 -0.81 0.12
CA SER A 89 -41.76 -0.17 -1.20
C SER A 89 -40.43 -0.34 -1.96
N VAL A 90 -40.49 -1.10 -3.06
CA VAL A 90 -39.42 -1.23 -4.03
C VAL A 90 -39.12 0.08 -4.77
N SER A 91 -40.04 1.04 -4.68
CA SER A 91 -39.96 2.32 -5.41
C SER A 91 -39.05 3.37 -4.74
N ASN A 92 -38.55 3.14 -3.53
CA ASN A 92 -37.73 4.10 -2.76
C ASN A 92 -36.26 3.74 -2.65
N LEU A 93 -35.75 2.82 -3.48
CA LEU A 93 -34.33 2.46 -3.54
C LEU A 93 -33.39 3.65 -3.81
N GLU A 94 -33.90 4.69 -4.47
CA GLU A 94 -33.11 5.87 -4.84
C GLU A 94 -32.77 6.79 -3.64
N ASN A 95 -33.40 6.60 -2.48
CA ASN A 95 -33.23 7.45 -1.30
C ASN A 95 -32.32 6.84 -0.22
N GLY A 96 -31.75 5.66 -0.47
CA GLY A 96 -30.88 4.95 0.47
C GLY A 96 -29.43 5.41 0.41
N HIS A 97 -28.64 5.02 1.41
CA HIS A 97 -27.19 5.18 1.41
C HIS A 97 -26.53 3.83 1.12
N VAL A 98 -25.48 3.88 0.28
CA VAL A 98 -24.66 2.69 0.00
C VAL A 98 -23.68 2.51 1.15
N GLN A 99 -23.76 1.38 1.81
CA GLN A 99 -22.84 0.99 2.88
C GLN A 99 -21.69 0.15 2.34
N SER A 100 -20.50 0.43 2.83
CA SER A 100 -19.27 -0.24 2.48
C SER A 100 -18.59 -0.82 3.71
N LEU A 101 -17.48 -1.54 3.52
CA LEU A 101 -16.68 -2.08 4.60
C LEU A 101 -15.99 -0.99 5.41
N ASP A 102 -15.84 -1.22 6.72
CA ASP A 102 -14.96 -0.45 7.60
C ASP A 102 -13.54 -1.03 7.55
N TRP A 103 -12.62 -0.24 7.01
CA TRP A 103 -11.23 -0.64 6.75
C TRP A 103 -10.38 -0.45 8.00
N SER A 104 -9.65 -1.50 8.38
CA SER A 104 -8.81 -1.50 9.57
C SER A 104 -7.38 -1.06 9.26
N TRP A 105 -6.71 -0.51 10.28
CA TRP A 105 -5.26 -0.33 10.26
C TRP A 105 -4.59 -1.62 10.69
N ASP A 106 -3.68 -2.12 9.84
CA ASP A 106 -3.01 -3.38 10.06
C ASP A 106 -1.49 -3.22 10.02
N TRP A 107 -0.81 -4.07 10.78
CA TRP A 107 0.65 -4.12 10.81
C TRP A 107 1.18 -5.03 9.70
N GLY A 108 2.27 -4.58 9.10
CA GLY A 108 3.09 -5.33 8.18
C GLY A 108 4.57 -5.10 8.42
N PHE A 109 5.40 -5.73 7.64
CA PHE A 109 6.85 -5.56 7.67
C PHE A 109 7.45 -5.68 6.29
N ARG A 110 8.62 -5.07 6.11
CA ARG A 110 9.48 -5.21 4.93
C ARG A 110 10.90 -5.43 5.41
N PHE A 111 11.58 -6.43 4.87
CA PHE A 111 12.99 -6.67 5.11
C PHE A 111 13.75 -6.67 3.80
N GLY A 112 14.93 -6.05 3.82
CA GLY A 112 15.79 -6.00 2.66
C GLY A 112 17.24 -6.24 3.00
N ALA A 113 17.97 -6.72 2.00
CA ALA A 113 19.41 -6.85 2.03
C ALA A 113 19.95 -6.35 0.70
N GLY A 114 21.04 -5.62 0.75
CA GLY A 114 21.65 -5.10 -0.47
C GLY A 114 23.18 -5.11 -0.44
N TYR A 115 23.72 -4.94 -1.61
CA TYR A 115 25.15 -4.89 -1.85
C TYR A 115 25.52 -3.67 -2.69
N ASN A 116 26.39 -2.86 -2.16
CA ASN A 116 26.95 -1.69 -2.83
C ASN A 116 28.12 -2.13 -3.72
N THR A 117 27.97 -2.13 -5.03
CA THR A 117 29.05 -2.53 -5.94
C THR A 117 30.19 -1.51 -5.94
N ASP A 118 31.42 -1.97 -6.18
CA ASP A 118 32.57 -1.06 -6.32
C ASP A 118 32.58 -0.34 -7.68
N HIS A 119 31.70 -0.73 -8.58
CA HIS A 119 31.62 -0.18 -9.92
C HIS A 119 30.61 0.96 -9.99
N ASP A 120 31.07 2.17 -10.18
CA ASP A 120 30.29 3.39 -10.51
C ASP A 120 29.12 3.72 -9.57
N GLY A 121 29.17 3.23 -8.31
CA GLY A 121 28.16 3.54 -7.30
C GLY A 121 26.82 2.82 -7.48
N TRP A 122 26.77 1.76 -8.27
CA TRP A 122 25.58 0.90 -8.36
C TRP A 122 25.38 0.09 -7.09
N ASP A 123 24.14 -0.18 -6.78
CA ASP A 123 23.71 -1.07 -5.70
C ASP A 123 22.72 -2.10 -6.21
N LEU A 124 22.73 -3.27 -5.59
CA LEU A 124 21.72 -4.32 -5.76
C LEU A 124 20.97 -4.46 -4.46
N HIS A 125 19.63 -4.43 -4.50
CA HIS A 125 18.80 -4.49 -3.32
C HIS A 125 17.67 -5.51 -3.51
N LEU A 126 17.54 -6.45 -2.58
CA LEU A 126 16.47 -7.43 -2.50
C LEU A 126 15.57 -7.06 -1.33
N ASN A 127 14.29 -6.89 -1.57
CA ASN A 127 13.26 -6.57 -0.58
C ASN A 127 12.17 -7.61 -0.56
N TRP A 128 11.75 -8.01 0.63
CA TRP A 128 10.56 -8.81 0.85
C TRP A 128 9.62 -8.10 1.81
N MET A 129 8.38 -7.90 1.36
CA MET A 129 7.31 -7.27 2.12
C MET A 129 6.15 -8.24 2.37
N ARG A 130 5.57 -8.17 3.55
CA ARG A 130 4.34 -8.86 3.88
C ARG A 130 3.41 -7.97 4.69
N ILE A 131 2.16 -7.88 4.24
CA ILE A 131 1.11 -7.16 4.95
C ILE A 131 -0.21 -7.92 4.90
N TYR A 132 -1.01 -7.75 5.94
CA TYR A 132 -2.38 -8.21 6.03
C TYR A 132 -3.31 -7.01 5.99
N GLY A 133 -4.48 -7.17 5.36
CA GLY A 133 -5.55 -6.19 5.38
C GLY A 133 -6.82 -6.83 5.91
N ARG A 134 -7.59 -6.07 6.69
CA ARG A 134 -8.88 -6.50 7.24
C ARG A 134 -9.89 -5.39 7.12
N ALA A 135 -11.13 -5.81 6.83
CA ALA A 135 -12.27 -4.93 6.92
C ALA A 135 -13.49 -5.73 7.36
N HIS A 136 -14.42 -5.07 8.01
CA HIS A 136 -15.64 -5.69 8.48
C HIS A 136 -16.78 -4.66 8.44
N GLN A 137 -18.01 -5.17 8.37
CA GLN A 137 -19.22 -4.39 8.56
C GLN A 137 -20.27 -5.28 9.20
N HIS A 138 -20.96 -4.76 10.17
CA HIS A 138 -22.06 -5.47 10.82
C HIS A 138 -23.18 -4.48 11.11
N GLU A 139 -24.32 -4.74 10.50
CA GLU A 139 -25.53 -3.95 10.70
C GLU A 139 -26.72 -4.85 10.94
N HIS A 140 -27.59 -4.40 11.82
CA HIS A 140 -28.88 -5.00 12.10
C HIS A 140 -29.90 -3.89 12.28
N THR A 141 -31.08 -4.07 11.68
CA THR A 141 -32.18 -3.10 11.80
C THR A 141 -33.40 -3.69 12.46
N ASP A 142 -34.13 -2.85 13.12
CA ASP A 142 -35.46 -3.14 13.60
C ASP A 142 -36.49 -3.05 12.41
N SER A 143 -37.68 -3.50 12.60
CA SER A 143 -38.73 -3.68 11.58
C SER A 143 -39.12 -2.46 10.73
N SER A 144 -38.51 -1.30 10.91
CA SER A 144 -38.85 -0.06 10.18
C SER A 144 -37.90 0.29 9.04
N SER A 145 -36.72 -0.29 9.01
CA SER A 145 -35.71 -0.10 7.94
C SER A 145 -35.35 -1.44 7.31
N ALA A 146 -34.79 -1.41 6.14
CA ALA A 146 -34.45 -2.61 5.41
C ALA A 146 -33.16 -2.45 4.60
N TYR A 147 -32.46 -3.54 4.37
CA TYR A 147 -31.22 -3.60 3.60
C TYR A 147 -31.45 -4.28 2.26
N TRP A 148 -31.06 -3.61 1.18
CA TRP A 148 -31.05 -4.22 -0.13
C TRP A 148 -29.60 -4.68 -0.44
N PRO A 149 -29.38 -5.99 -0.57
CA PRO A 149 -28.06 -6.52 -0.85
C PRO A 149 -27.61 -6.13 -2.26
N THR A 150 -26.39 -5.64 -2.40
CA THR A 150 -25.82 -5.23 -3.68
C THR A 150 -24.91 -6.28 -4.29
N LEU A 151 -24.41 -7.23 -3.47
CA LEU A 151 -23.50 -8.29 -3.90
C LEU A 151 -24.21 -9.63 -4.14
N ALA A 152 -25.37 -9.84 -3.58
CA ALA A 152 -26.12 -11.06 -3.80
C ALA A 152 -26.62 -11.15 -5.25
N ALA A 153 -26.68 -12.36 -5.80
CA ALA A 153 -27.14 -12.58 -7.17
C ALA A 153 -28.64 -12.25 -7.31
N PRO A 154 -29.04 -11.34 -8.19
CA PRO A 154 -30.43 -10.91 -8.33
C PRO A 154 -31.39 -12.05 -8.62
N SER A 155 -31.00 -13.02 -9.45
CA SER A 155 -31.81 -14.19 -9.79
C SER A 155 -32.13 -15.09 -8.59
N VAL A 156 -31.16 -15.18 -7.63
CA VAL A 156 -31.38 -15.97 -6.41
C VAL A 156 -32.29 -15.23 -5.45
N ILE A 157 -32.11 -13.92 -5.29
CA ILE A 157 -32.98 -13.08 -4.45
C ILE A 157 -34.43 -13.09 -4.95
N ALA A 158 -34.62 -12.93 -6.25
CA ALA A 158 -35.96 -12.92 -6.85
C ALA A 158 -36.71 -14.23 -6.64
N GLN A 159 -36.04 -15.37 -6.67
CA GLN A 159 -36.66 -16.69 -6.47
C GLN A 159 -37.02 -16.99 -5.01
N THR A 160 -36.26 -16.50 -4.06
CA THR A 160 -36.36 -16.95 -2.67
C THR A 160 -37.04 -15.97 -1.74
N ALA A 161 -36.83 -14.69 -1.99
CA ALA A 161 -37.27 -13.65 -1.09
C ALA A 161 -38.41 -12.80 -1.67
N GLY A 162 -38.72 -12.98 -2.96
CA GLY A 162 -39.54 -12.01 -3.70
C GLY A 162 -39.06 -10.60 -3.32
N ASN A 163 -38.98 -9.65 -3.95
CA ASN A 163 -38.46 -8.30 -3.68
C ASN A 163 -38.56 -7.78 -2.21
N THR A 164 -38.28 -8.65 -1.21
CA THR A 164 -38.37 -8.32 0.20
C THR A 164 -36.94 -8.07 0.73
N PRO A 165 -36.69 -6.93 1.37
CA PRO A 165 -35.34 -6.58 1.87
C PRO A 165 -34.93 -7.44 3.06
N TYR A 166 -33.64 -7.43 3.35
CA TYR A 166 -33.04 -8.10 4.51
C TYR A 166 -32.99 -7.15 5.72
N ASP A 167 -32.93 -7.69 6.92
CA ASP A 167 -32.88 -6.94 8.18
C ASP A 167 -31.51 -7.03 8.87
N SER A 168 -30.60 -7.87 8.36
CA SER A 168 -29.25 -7.95 8.84
C SER A 168 -28.24 -8.15 7.70
N ALA A 169 -27.09 -7.55 7.83
CA ALA A 169 -25.95 -7.72 6.94
C ALA A 169 -24.66 -7.79 7.74
N HIS A 170 -23.84 -8.80 7.48
CA HIS A 170 -22.54 -8.98 8.08
C HIS A 170 -21.52 -9.29 7.00
N ALA A 171 -20.47 -8.49 6.92
CA ALA A 171 -19.42 -8.67 5.94
C ALA A 171 -18.04 -8.70 6.59
N ARG A 172 -17.16 -9.53 6.05
CA ARG A 172 -15.74 -9.64 6.44
C ARG A 172 -14.87 -9.78 5.22
N TRP A 173 -13.92 -8.90 5.09
CA TRP A 173 -12.89 -8.98 4.08
C TRP A 173 -11.52 -9.19 4.72
N LYS A 174 -10.69 -10.00 4.09
CA LYS A 174 -9.32 -10.28 4.50
C LYS A 174 -8.42 -10.30 3.28
N LEU A 175 -7.26 -9.69 3.42
CA LEU A 175 -6.21 -9.66 2.41
C LEU A 175 -4.88 -10.13 3.00
N GLU A 176 -4.08 -10.78 2.19
CA GLU A 176 -2.66 -11.09 2.42
C GLU A 176 -1.90 -10.73 1.14
N LEU A 177 -0.95 -9.80 1.25
CA LEU A 177 -0.01 -9.43 0.20
C LEU A 177 1.39 -9.86 0.62
N ASN A 178 2.08 -10.58 -0.27
CA ASN A 178 3.52 -10.80 -0.23
C ASN A 178 4.12 -10.23 -1.50
N GLN A 179 5.17 -9.43 -1.37
CA GLN A 179 5.89 -8.80 -2.47
C GLN A 179 7.37 -9.09 -2.33
N LEU A 180 8.01 -9.40 -3.45
CA LEU A 180 9.46 -9.57 -3.55
C LEU A 180 9.99 -8.70 -4.68
N ASP A 181 10.90 -7.79 -4.36
CA ASP A 181 11.56 -6.89 -5.30
C ASP A 181 13.05 -7.17 -5.36
N LEU A 182 13.59 -7.25 -6.56
CA LEU A 182 15.02 -7.23 -6.82
C LEU A 182 15.33 -6.00 -7.68
N GLU A 183 16.05 -5.04 -7.12
CA GLU A 183 16.35 -3.75 -7.72
C GLU A 183 17.83 -3.58 -7.99
N LEU A 184 18.14 -2.95 -9.10
CA LEU A 184 19.44 -2.39 -9.43
C LEU A 184 19.31 -0.87 -9.46
N GLY A 185 19.99 -0.18 -8.56
CA GLY A 185 19.92 1.27 -8.41
C GLY A 185 21.30 1.93 -8.51
N ARG A 186 21.30 3.23 -8.74
CA ARG A 186 22.51 4.05 -8.67
C ARG A 186 22.19 5.36 -7.96
N GLU A 187 22.75 5.51 -6.77
CA GLU A 187 22.59 6.72 -5.98
C GLU A 187 23.72 7.71 -6.27
N PHE A 188 23.37 8.96 -6.61
CA PHE A 188 24.33 10.01 -6.94
C PHE A 188 23.89 11.41 -6.50
N PHE A 189 24.85 12.28 -6.25
CA PHE A 189 24.58 13.69 -5.96
C PHE A 189 24.28 14.47 -7.26
N VAL A 190 23.11 15.12 -7.29
CA VAL A 190 22.77 16.14 -8.31
C VAL A 190 23.30 17.49 -7.88
N SER A 191 23.23 17.77 -6.59
CA SER A 191 23.77 18.96 -5.96
C SER A 191 24.23 18.61 -4.54
N LYS A 192 24.80 19.57 -3.82
CA LYS A 192 25.20 19.35 -2.42
C LYS A 192 24.04 19.01 -1.48
N TRP A 193 22.80 19.28 -1.88
CA TRP A 193 21.61 19.05 -1.07
C TRP A 193 20.67 17.99 -1.63
N LEU A 194 20.81 17.63 -2.91
CA LEU A 194 19.92 16.72 -3.60
C LEU A 194 20.65 15.46 -4.04
N THR A 195 20.18 14.33 -3.59
CA THR A 195 20.59 13.00 -4.03
C THR A 195 19.43 12.35 -4.78
N LEU A 196 19.74 11.69 -5.87
CA LEU A 196 18.80 10.87 -6.64
C LEU A 196 19.32 9.43 -6.72
N ARG A 197 18.41 8.47 -6.63
CA ARG A 197 18.66 7.05 -6.89
C ARG A 197 17.60 6.52 -7.85
N PRO A 198 17.75 6.68 -9.19
CA PRO A 198 16.99 5.91 -10.15
C PRO A 198 17.31 4.43 -9.96
N HIS A 199 16.27 3.60 -10.07
CA HIS A 199 16.39 2.16 -9.96
C HIS A 199 15.43 1.47 -10.91
N PHE A 200 15.77 0.25 -11.29
CA PHE A 200 14.91 -0.65 -12.04
C PHE A 200 15.14 -2.09 -11.58
N GLY A 201 14.15 -2.94 -11.80
CA GLY A 201 14.26 -4.29 -11.32
C GLY A 201 13.10 -5.18 -11.70
N VAL A 202 13.00 -6.28 -10.96
CA VAL A 202 11.95 -7.27 -11.11
C VAL A 202 11.13 -7.33 -9.82
N ARG A 203 9.82 -7.28 -9.98
CA ARG A 203 8.85 -7.41 -8.89
C ARG A 203 8.02 -8.68 -9.06
N THR A 204 7.73 -9.33 -7.96
CA THR A 204 6.80 -10.47 -7.91
C THR A 204 5.86 -10.29 -6.74
N ASP A 205 4.55 -10.37 -7.01
CA ASP A 205 3.51 -10.22 -6.00
C ASP A 205 2.63 -11.45 -5.90
N TRP A 206 2.20 -11.77 -4.67
CA TRP A 206 1.19 -12.76 -4.36
C TRP A 206 0.12 -12.10 -3.49
N ILE A 207 -1.10 -11.97 -4.05
CA ILE A 207 -2.23 -11.34 -3.39
C ILE A 207 -3.32 -12.40 -3.19
N ARG A 208 -3.80 -12.52 -1.96
CA ARG A 208 -4.92 -13.38 -1.59
C ARG A 208 -5.97 -12.55 -0.91
N GLN A 209 -7.19 -12.61 -1.42
CA GLN A 209 -8.33 -11.91 -0.84
C GLN A 209 -9.44 -12.91 -0.53
N LYS A 210 -10.22 -12.62 0.50
CA LYS A 210 -11.40 -13.38 0.89
C LYS A 210 -12.47 -12.41 1.36
N LEU A 211 -13.62 -12.45 0.71
CA LEU A 211 -14.80 -11.71 1.09
C LEU A 211 -15.89 -12.71 1.52
N HIS A 212 -16.43 -12.51 2.71
CA HIS A 212 -17.60 -13.23 3.22
C HIS A 212 -18.69 -12.22 3.51
N VAL A 213 -19.88 -12.45 2.99
CA VAL A 213 -21.04 -11.60 3.24
C VAL A 213 -22.22 -12.49 3.58
N ASP A 214 -22.86 -12.18 4.69
CA ASP A 214 -24.03 -12.88 5.21
C ASP A 214 -25.18 -11.88 5.27
N TYR A 215 -26.27 -12.17 4.55
CA TYR A 215 -27.51 -11.41 4.64
C TYR A 215 -28.57 -12.28 5.29
N GLY A 216 -29.28 -11.74 6.25
CA GLY A 216 -30.26 -12.48 7.04
C GLY A 216 -31.60 -11.79 7.21
N ARG A 217 -32.65 -12.62 7.37
CA ARG A 217 -33.98 -12.22 7.78
C ARG A 217 -34.43 -13.06 8.98
N PRO A 218 -33.87 -12.80 10.16
CA PRO A 218 -34.29 -13.52 11.35
C PRO A 218 -35.72 -13.23 11.76
N SER A 219 -36.30 -12.10 11.33
CA SER A 219 -37.69 -11.70 11.64
C SER A 219 -38.76 -12.42 10.83
N THR A 220 -38.39 -13.14 9.77
CA THR A 220 -39.33 -13.91 8.94
C THR A 220 -39.41 -15.37 9.34
N SER A 221 -40.57 -16.01 9.02
CA SER A 221 -40.71 -17.45 9.19
C SER A 221 -41.21 -18.06 7.85
N PRO A 222 -40.41 -18.95 7.19
CA PRO A 222 -39.08 -19.39 7.58
C PRO A 222 -38.04 -18.28 7.47
N GLN A 223 -36.97 -18.37 8.28
CA GLN A 223 -35.81 -17.49 8.16
C GLN A 223 -35.19 -17.65 6.78
N SER A 224 -34.77 -16.53 6.18
CA SER A 224 -34.03 -16.53 4.93
C SER A 224 -32.57 -16.08 5.22
N LEU A 225 -31.63 -16.93 4.87
CA LEU A 225 -30.19 -16.67 5.03
C LEU A 225 -29.51 -16.81 3.68
N TYR A 226 -28.72 -15.83 3.34
CA TYR A 226 -27.90 -15.84 2.12
C TYR A 226 -26.44 -15.61 2.50
N HIS A 227 -25.59 -16.58 2.22
CA HIS A 227 -24.18 -16.55 2.48
C HIS A 227 -23.41 -16.50 1.16
N MET A 228 -22.54 -15.50 1.01
CA MET A 228 -21.66 -15.35 -0.13
C MET A 228 -20.21 -15.47 0.33
N LYS A 229 -19.44 -16.29 -0.37
CA LYS A 229 -17.99 -16.42 -0.16
C LYS A 229 -17.26 -16.23 -1.46
N GLU A 230 -16.46 -15.19 -1.53
CA GLU A 230 -15.59 -14.92 -2.67
C GLU A 230 -14.14 -15.02 -2.25
N LYS A 231 -13.31 -15.60 -3.13
CA LYS A 231 -11.85 -15.67 -2.97
C LYS A 231 -11.20 -15.25 -4.26
N SER A 232 -10.25 -14.35 -4.13
CA SER A 232 -9.38 -13.91 -5.20
C SER A 232 -7.94 -14.30 -4.89
N TYR A 233 -7.26 -14.83 -5.86
CA TYR A 233 -5.86 -15.14 -5.78
C TYR A 233 -5.16 -14.63 -7.04
N PHE A 234 -4.21 -13.73 -6.86
CA PHE A 234 -3.35 -13.21 -7.91
C PHE A 234 -1.90 -13.55 -7.59
N TRP A 235 -1.14 -13.98 -8.59
CA TRP A 235 0.31 -13.93 -8.56
C TRP A 235 0.82 -13.44 -9.91
N GLY A 236 1.85 -12.61 -9.89
CA GLY A 236 2.44 -12.07 -11.11
C GLY A 236 3.90 -11.71 -10.91
N VAL A 237 4.61 -11.65 -12.01
CA VAL A 237 5.99 -11.20 -12.10
C VAL A 237 6.11 -10.16 -13.21
N GLY A 238 6.98 -9.18 -13.01
CA GLY A 238 7.17 -8.15 -14.01
C GLY A 238 8.29 -7.19 -13.71
N LEU A 239 8.27 -6.08 -14.44
CA LEU A 239 9.31 -5.06 -14.35
C LEU A 239 8.84 -3.93 -13.44
N ALA A 240 9.75 -3.41 -12.65
CA ALA A 240 9.57 -2.23 -11.83
C ALA A 240 10.65 -1.21 -12.16
N ALA A 241 10.31 0.08 -12.09
CA ALA A 241 11.25 1.18 -12.20
C ALA A 241 10.80 2.34 -11.32
N GLY A 242 11.75 3.05 -10.75
CA GLY A 242 11.44 4.16 -9.86
C GLY A 242 12.60 5.12 -9.68
N ILE A 243 12.34 6.10 -8.84
CA ILE A 243 13.31 7.11 -8.44
C ILE A 243 13.12 7.45 -6.97
N ASP A 244 14.20 7.35 -6.21
CA ASP A 244 14.28 7.83 -4.84
C ASP A 244 14.97 9.19 -4.84
N THR A 245 14.41 10.13 -4.07
CA THR A 245 14.95 11.47 -3.93
C THR A 245 15.20 11.77 -2.46
N GLN A 246 16.31 12.47 -2.17
CA GLN A 246 16.63 12.89 -0.81
C GLN A 246 17.17 14.32 -0.83
N TRP A 247 16.53 15.21 -0.06
CA TRP A 247 16.90 16.60 0.09
C TRP A 247 17.45 16.86 1.49
N GLY A 248 18.74 17.06 1.59
CA GLY A 248 19.43 17.36 2.85
C GLY A 248 19.02 18.72 3.42
N ILE A 249 18.64 18.74 4.70
CA ILE A 249 18.33 19.96 5.44
C ILE A 249 19.51 20.39 6.30
N GLY A 250 20.27 19.43 6.80
CA GLY A 250 21.45 19.64 7.69
C GLY A 250 21.44 18.65 8.85
N GLU A 251 22.59 18.52 9.53
CA GLU A 251 22.78 17.65 10.71
C GLU A 251 22.38 16.18 10.52
N GLY A 252 22.46 15.68 9.29
CA GLY A 252 22.01 14.34 8.93
C GLY A 252 20.52 14.23 8.62
N PHE A 253 19.73 15.30 8.80
CA PHE A 253 18.32 15.30 8.45
C PHE A 253 18.09 15.62 6.99
N SER A 254 17.11 14.94 6.41
CA SER A 254 16.66 15.15 5.04
C SER A 254 15.17 14.89 4.90
N VAL A 255 14.56 15.49 3.89
CA VAL A 255 13.25 15.11 3.37
C VAL A 255 13.49 14.14 2.23
N TYR A 256 12.71 13.08 2.16
CA TYR A 256 12.76 12.16 1.04
C TYR A 256 11.40 12.04 0.34
N GLY A 257 11.46 11.67 -0.93
CA GLY A 257 10.28 11.35 -1.73
C GLY A 257 10.65 10.33 -2.78
N ASN A 258 9.89 9.23 -2.83
CA ASN A 258 10.12 8.11 -3.71
C ASN A 258 8.89 7.89 -4.58
N ALA A 259 9.12 7.54 -5.84
CA ALA A 259 8.06 7.18 -6.76
C ALA A 259 8.50 5.97 -7.59
N ALA A 260 7.63 4.98 -7.72
CA ALA A 260 7.89 3.81 -8.54
C ALA A 260 6.65 3.35 -9.28
N PHE A 261 6.88 2.66 -10.40
CA PHE A 261 5.85 1.98 -11.19
C PHE A 261 6.28 0.56 -11.45
N ALA A 262 5.32 -0.34 -11.42
CA ALA A 262 5.53 -1.72 -11.83
C ALA A 262 4.42 -2.18 -12.78
N THR A 263 4.77 -3.11 -13.66
CA THR A 263 3.82 -3.84 -14.49
C THR A 263 4.07 -5.32 -14.33
N LEU A 264 3.07 -6.02 -13.82
CA LEU A 264 3.15 -7.46 -13.58
C LEU A 264 2.26 -8.20 -14.57
N TYR A 265 2.73 -9.32 -15.06
CA TYR A 265 1.93 -10.27 -15.82
C TYR A 265 1.81 -11.56 -15.02
N GLY A 266 0.58 -12.07 -14.88
CA GLY A 266 0.36 -13.20 -14.01
C GLY A 266 -0.99 -13.86 -14.16
N PHE A 267 -1.34 -14.65 -13.14
CA PHE A 267 -2.59 -15.40 -13.08
C PHE A 267 -3.48 -14.84 -12.00
N GLN A 268 -4.72 -14.62 -12.37
CA GLN A 268 -5.83 -14.31 -11.47
C GLN A 268 -6.76 -15.51 -11.42
N ARG A 269 -7.14 -15.93 -10.21
CA ARG A 269 -8.16 -16.96 -9.98
C ARG A 269 -9.21 -16.42 -9.02
N GLU A 270 -10.46 -16.50 -9.46
CA GLU A 270 -11.62 -16.12 -8.67
C GLU A 270 -12.47 -17.36 -8.38
N THR A 271 -13.01 -17.43 -7.18
CA THR A 271 -14.03 -18.42 -6.82
C THR A 271 -15.14 -17.72 -6.07
N ARG A 272 -16.37 -18.08 -6.40
CA ARG A 272 -17.55 -17.60 -5.71
C ARG A 272 -18.47 -18.78 -5.36
N ASP A 273 -18.77 -18.90 -4.09
CA ASP A 273 -19.68 -19.89 -3.53
C ASP A 273 -20.81 -19.14 -2.82
N ASP A 274 -22.05 -19.30 -3.29
CA ASP A 274 -23.23 -18.74 -2.65
C ASP A 274 -24.07 -19.88 -2.06
N ILE A 275 -24.50 -19.73 -0.82
CA ILE A 275 -25.30 -20.71 -0.08
C ILE A 275 -26.58 -20.04 0.37
N LEU A 276 -27.70 -20.70 0.13
CA LEU A 276 -29.01 -20.24 0.49
C LEU A 276 -29.62 -21.20 1.53
N ASN A 277 -30.12 -20.64 2.63
CA ASN A 277 -30.82 -21.38 3.71
C ASN A 277 -30.00 -22.59 4.22
N ASP A 278 -28.67 -22.50 4.21
CA ASP A 278 -27.71 -23.54 4.63
C ASP A 278 -27.81 -24.89 3.88
N THR A 279 -28.61 -24.98 2.82
CA THR A 279 -28.87 -26.24 2.11
C THR A 279 -28.74 -26.18 0.61
N GLU A 280 -28.92 -25.01 0.00
CA GLU A 280 -28.92 -24.86 -1.45
C GLU A 280 -27.66 -24.09 -1.85
N GLU A 281 -26.92 -24.60 -2.85
CA GLU A 281 -25.75 -23.96 -3.44
C GLU A 281 -26.10 -23.45 -4.87
N PRO A 282 -26.77 -22.30 -4.98
CA PRO A 282 -27.22 -21.79 -6.28
C PRO A 282 -26.07 -21.33 -7.17
N ILE A 283 -24.89 -21.04 -6.60
CA ILE A 283 -23.72 -20.57 -7.34
C ILE A 283 -22.47 -21.23 -6.79
N ASP A 284 -21.73 -21.93 -7.65
CA ASP A 284 -20.33 -22.37 -7.48
C ASP A 284 -19.57 -22.01 -8.75
N LEU A 285 -18.79 -20.93 -8.70
CA LEU A 285 -18.05 -20.42 -9.85
C LEU A 285 -16.56 -20.48 -9.61
N LYS A 286 -15.85 -20.82 -10.70
CA LYS A 286 -14.38 -20.79 -10.74
C LYS A 286 -13.95 -20.16 -12.07
N GLN A 287 -13.22 -19.06 -11.97
CA GLN A 287 -12.68 -18.37 -13.12
C GLN A 287 -11.14 -18.29 -12.97
N SER A 288 -10.42 -18.37 -14.07
CA SER A 288 -8.97 -18.21 -14.08
C SER A 288 -8.53 -17.52 -15.35
N ASP A 289 -7.84 -16.40 -15.20
CA ASP A 289 -7.41 -15.57 -16.30
C ASP A 289 -5.93 -15.21 -16.18
N ARG A 290 -5.34 -14.87 -17.32
CA ARG A 290 -4.02 -14.23 -17.37
C ARG A 290 -4.22 -12.74 -17.57
N ILE A 291 -3.66 -11.96 -16.67
CA ILE A 291 -3.87 -10.52 -16.67
C ILE A 291 -2.57 -9.76 -16.43
N SER A 292 -2.56 -8.52 -16.88
CA SER A 292 -1.54 -7.55 -16.52
C SER A 292 -2.04 -6.65 -15.41
N ARG A 293 -1.17 -6.35 -14.44
CA ARG A 293 -1.43 -5.38 -13.36
C ARG A 293 -0.44 -4.24 -13.43
N PHE A 294 -0.94 -3.03 -13.33
CA PHE A 294 -0.15 -1.84 -13.14
C PHE A 294 -0.18 -1.44 -11.67
N ILE A 295 0.97 -1.03 -11.15
CA ILE A 295 1.13 -0.64 -9.75
C ILE A 295 1.84 0.70 -9.74
N GLY A 296 1.35 1.62 -8.93
CA GLY A 296 1.98 2.90 -8.64
C GLY A 296 2.30 3.00 -7.16
N ASP A 297 3.53 3.35 -6.84
CA ASP A 297 4.01 3.52 -5.47
C ASP A 297 4.49 4.94 -5.26
N LEU A 298 4.05 5.57 -4.18
CA LEU A 298 4.50 6.88 -3.74
C LEU A 298 4.85 6.83 -2.26
N GLN A 299 5.95 7.48 -1.90
CA GLN A 299 6.38 7.60 -0.51
C GLN A 299 6.99 8.98 -0.28
N CYS A 300 6.73 9.57 0.89
CA CYS A 300 7.40 10.79 1.32
C CYS A 300 7.54 10.83 2.85
N GLY A 301 8.57 11.52 3.32
CA GLY A 301 8.81 11.60 4.75
C GLY A 301 10.11 12.29 5.13
N LEU A 302 10.52 12.01 6.36
CA LEU A 302 11.75 12.51 6.95
C LEU A 302 12.73 11.35 7.13
N ARG A 303 13.98 11.66 6.91
CA ARG A 303 15.10 10.73 7.08
C ARG A 303 16.18 11.38 7.92
N TRP A 304 16.84 10.57 8.73
CA TRP A 304 18.02 10.94 9.49
C TRP A 304 19.11 9.91 9.28
N ASP A 305 20.31 10.38 8.91
CA ASP A 305 21.48 9.58 8.59
C ASP A 305 22.63 9.92 9.52
N LYS A 306 23.32 8.92 10.02
CA LYS A 306 24.51 9.11 10.86
C LYS A 306 25.55 8.04 10.61
N MET A 307 26.79 8.50 10.43
CA MET A 307 27.98 7.63 10.47
C MET A 307 28.41 7.41 11.91
N TRP A 308 28.87 6.20 12.21
CA TRP A 308 29.29 5.78 13.54
C TRP A 308 30.64 5.09 13.50
N ASP A 309 31.36 5.08 14.63
CA ASP A 309 32.62 4.39 14.85
C ASP A 309 33.69 4.71 13.78
N GLN A 310 34.02 5.99 13.62
CA GLN A 310 34.99 6.48 12.64
C GLN A 310 34.64 6.10 11.19
N ASP A 311 33.36 6.21 10.86
CA ASP A 311 32.77 5.87 9.55
C ASP A 311 32.79 4.37 9.19
N ARG A 312 32.87 3.48 10.19
CA ARG A 312 32.77 2.03 9.94
C ARG A 312 31.35 1.54 9.76
N PHE A 313 30.37 2.26 10.32
CA PHE A 313 28.99 1.92 10.24
C PHE A 313 28.15 3.14 9.87
N HIS A 314 27.10 2.91 9.10
CA HIS A 314 26.09 3.91 8.82
C HIS A 314 24.74 3.43 9.33
N ILE A 315 23.98 4.34 9.95
CA ILE A 315 22.60 4.13 10.37
C ILE A 315 21.74 5.20 9.71
N GLY A 316 20.72 4.77 8.99
CA GLY A 316 19.65 5.61 8.45
C GLY A 316 18.33 5.25 9.11
N LEU A 317 17.59 6.25 9.61
CA LEU A 317 16.24 6.09 10.13
C LEU A 317 15.29 6.93 9.31
N GLN A 318 14.12 6.39 8.99
CA GLN A 318 13.10 7.09 8.20
C GLN A 318 11.73 6.94 8.85
N VAL A 319 10.92 7.96 8.69
CA VAL A 319 9.49 7.93 8.98
C VAL A 319 8.78 8.67 7.86
N GLY A 320 7.73 8.04 7.31
CA GLY A 320 7.01 8.63 6.21
C GLY A 320 5.66 8.02 5.98
N TRP A 321 4.98 8.55 4.99
CA TRP A 321 3.71 8.07 4.49
C TRP A 321 3.92 7.38 3.15
N GLU A 322 3.39 6.18 3.00
CA GLU A 322 3.38 5.43 1.75
C GLU A 322 1.97 5.31 1.19
N HIS A 323 1.88 5.27 -0.13
CA HIS A 323 0.67 5.02 -0.87
C HIS A 323 0.98 4.09 -2.05
N HIS A 324 0.30 2.94 -2.10
CA HIS A 324 0.45 1.94 -3.15
C HIS A 324 -0.91 1.72 -3.80
N LEU A 325 -0.94 1.74 -5.13
CA LEU A 325 -2.16 1.61 -5.92
C LEU A 325 -2.01 0.48 -6.93
N TYR A 326 -2.80 -0.56 -6.77
CA TYR A 326 -2.93 -1.69 -7.68
C TYR A 326 -4.16 -1.49 -8.56
N PHE A 327 -3.96 -1.08 -9.80
CA PHE A 327 -5.05 -0.78 -10.72
C PHE A 327 -5.84 -2.04 -11.09
N ASN A 328 -7.16 -1.95 -11.05
CA ASN A 328 -8.10 -3.02 -11.41
C ASN A 328 -7.83 -4.34 -10.68
N GLN A 329 -7.43 -4.31 -9.41
CA GLN A 329 -7.14 -5.52 -8.64
C GLN A 329 -8.41 -6.28 -8.28
N ASN A 330 -9.52 -5.59 -8.01
CA ASN A 330 -10.80 -6.21 -7.75
C ASN A 330 -11.37 -6.81 -9.05
N GLN A 331 -11.54 -8.13 -9.06
CA GLN A 331 -12.11 -8.88 -10.17
C GLN A 331 -13.22 -9.83 -9.69
N PHE A 332 -13.79 -9.55 -8.51
CA PHE A 332 -14.89 -10.35 -7.98
C PHE A 332 -16.09 -10.37 -8.94
N PRO A 333 -16.61 -11.54 -9.33
CA PRO A 333 -17.71 -11.64 -10.27
C PRO A 333 -19.00 -11.04 -9.69
N ARG A 334 -19.66 -10.17 -10.44
CA ARG A 334 -20.89 -9.50 -10.03
C ARG A 334 -22.02 -9.85 -11.00
N PHE A 335 -23.08 -10.47 -10.49
CA PHE A 335 -24.32 -10.71 -11.23
C PHE A 335 -25.20 -9.46 -11.21
N VAL A 336 -25.83 -9.16 -12.36
CA VAL A 336 -26.58 -7.90 -12.52
C VAL A 336 -28.01 -8.09 -13.06
N ASP A 337 -28.41 -9.31 -13.43
CA ASP A 337 -29.69 -9.56 -14.07
C ASP A 337 -30.44 -10.69 -13.35
N ASP A 338 -31.75 -10.52 -13.11
CA ASP A 338 -32.62 -11.49 -12.46
C ASP A 338 -33.37 -12.39 -13.47
N VAL A 339 -33.46 -11.95 -14.72
CA VAL A 339 -34.15 -12.66 -15.81
C VAL A 339 -33.16 -13.43 -16.67
N ALA A 340 -32.07 -12.77 -17.11
CA ALA A 340 -30.98 -13.41 -17.84
C ALA A 340 -29.95 -13.96 -16.87
N VAL A 341 -30.25 -15.10 -16.28
CA VAL A 341 -29.39 -15.78 -15.31
C VAL A 341 -27.96 -15.99 -15.88
N GLY A 342 -26.95 -15.59 -15.13
CA GLY A 342 -25.56 -15.69 -15.55
C GLY A 342 -25.00 -14.43 -16.23
N THR A 343 -25.79 -13.36 -16.39
CA THR A 343 -25.28 -12.08 -16.84
C THR A 343 -24.40 -11.46 -15.74
N MET A 344 -23.11 -11.34 -16.03
CA MET A 344 -22.11 -10.81 -15.12
C MET A 344 -21.47 -9.53 -15.70
N VAL A 345 -21.09 -8.64 -14.83
CA VAL A 345 -20.18 -7.54 -15.15
C VAL A 345 -18.83 -7.80 -14.52
N ALA A 346 -17.78 -7.45 -15.24
CA ALA A 346 -16.44 -7.39 -14.65
C ALA A 346 -16.45 -6.27 -13.60
N ASN A 347 -16.18 -6.62 -12.36
CA ASN A 347 -15.95 -5.60 -11.36
C ASN A 347 -14.67 -4.85 -11.69
N GLN A 348 -14.66 -3.55 -11.53
CA GLN A 348 -13.49 -2.71 -11.74
C GLN A 348 -13.29 -1.91 -10.46
N GLY A 349 -12.28 -2.30 -9.70
CA GLY A 349 -11.93 -1.64 -8.47
C GLY A 349 -10.43 -1.71 -8.25
N ASP A 350 -9.89 -0.65 -7.69
CA ASP A 350 -8.48 -0.56 -7.35
C ASP A 350 -8.27 -1.04 -5.92
N LEU A 351 -7.12 -1.68 -5.68
CA LEU A 351 -6.67 -1.99 -4.33
C LEU A 351 -5.61 -0.98 -3.94
N THR A 352 -5.87 -0.27 -2.86
CA THR A 352 -5.00 0.77 -2.33
C THR A 352 -4.46 0.37 -0.96
N PHE A 353 -3.17 0.62 -0.72
CA PHE A 353 -2.59 0.62 0.62
C PHE A 353 -2.07 2.01 0.92
N GLN A 354 -2.33 2.50 2.12
CA GLN A 354 -1.80 3.77 2.56
C GLN A 354 -1.50 3.75 4.05
N GLY A 355 -0.45 4.46 4.46
CA GLY A 355 -0.17 4.57 5.88
C GLY A 355 1.26 4.93 6.22
N TRP A 356 1.56 4.79 7.51
CA TRP A 356 2.85 5.12 8.09
C TRP A 356 3.85 3.98 7.91
N THR A 357 5.08 4.35 7.55
CA THR A 357 6.22 3.45 7.49
C THR A 357 7.35 3.99 8.34
N PHE A 358 7.93 3.11 9.16
CA PHE A 358 9.10 3.36 9.97
C PHE A 358 10.21 2.45 9.47
N SER A 359 11.27 3.02 8.94
CA SER A 359 12.36 2.28 8.30
C SER A 359 13.68 2.49 9.03
N ALA A 360 14.49 1.45 9.07
CA ALA A 360 15.87 1.48 9.50
C ALA A 360 16.77 0.85 8.44
N ARG A 361 17.89 1.51 8.14
CA ARG A 361 18.96 1.00 7.27
C ARG A 361 20.26 0.94 8.05
N PHE A 362 21.00 -0.13 7.87
CA PHE A 362 22.32 -0.34 8.46
C PHE A 362 23.30 -0.80 7.40
N ASP A 363 24.40 -0.02 7.20
CA ASP A 363 25.49 -0.34 6.28
C ASP A 363 26.74 -0.69 7.08
N PHE A 364 27.46 -1.76 6.65
CA PHE A 364 28.65 -2.29 7.35
C PHE A 364 29.67 -2.94 6.41
#